data_06938690b5b8da126e1d38034a92b86c
#
_entry.id   06938690b5b8da126e1d38034a92b86c
#
_cell.length_a   1.000
_cell.length_b   1.000
_cell.length_c   1.000
_cell.angle_alpha   90.00
_cell.angle_beta   90.00
_cell.angle_gamma   90.00
#
_symmetry.space_group_name_H-M   'P 1'
#
loop_
_entity.id
_entity.type
_entity.pdbx_description
1 polymer ?
#
loop_
_entity_poly.entity_id
_entity_poly.type
_entity_poly.pdbx_seq_one_letter_code
_entity_poly.pdbx_strand_id
1 'polypeptide(L)'
;MNRNDVSHLLAEAMRLTQHRDYVIIGSLSILGVTAAPPDSMTGSIDVDLYPKNDPGRTFEIAAALGLGSAFEQRFGYYADAVSPMLPTLPEGWEARLINVAFDNGVTAWFLDPNDAAISKYVRSEPRDRTWIRAGLLARFISLPTVEYRLRETIMESEESALTKKAIAEDTIWLASINPT
;
A
#
# COMPACT_ATOMS: atom_id res chain seq x y z
N MET A 1 -11.62 1.16 5.13
CA MET A 1 -11.38 2.64 4.98
C MET A 1 -11.60 3.10 3.54
N ASN A 2 -11.83 4.38 3.32
CA ASN A 2 -12.06 5.01 2.01
C ASN A 2 -11.18 6.26 1.83
N ARG A 3 -11.28 6.93 0.66
CA ARG A 3 -10.49 8.15 0.38
C ARG A 3 -10.75 9.31 1.35
N ASN A 4 -11.96 9.43 1.89
CA ASN A 4 -12.29 10.51 2.83
C ASN A 4 -11.60 10.28 4.17
N ASP A 5 -11.53 9.03 4.64
CA ASP A 5 -10.82 8.67 5.87
C ASP A 5 -9.32 8.99 5.73
N VAL A 6 -8.72 8.62 4.59
CA VAL A 6 -7.32 8.95 4.27
C VAL A 6 -7.13 10.47 4.21
N SER A 7 -7.99 11.19 3.49
CA SER A 7 -7.92 12.66 3.39
C SER A 7 -7.97 13.34 4.76
N HIS A 8 -8.86 12.87 5.64
CA HIS A 8 -9.00 13.39 7.00
C HIS A 8 -7.72 13.15 7.83
N LEU A 9 -7.19 11.90 7.81
CA LEU A 9 -5.98 11.57 8.54
C LEU A 9 -4.78 12.40 8.04
N LEU A 10 -4.64 12.56 6.71
CA LEU A 10 -3.57 13.36 6.13
C LEU A 10 -3.70 14.87 6.45
N ALA A 11 -4.92 15.39 6.60
CA ALA A 11 -5.11 16.77 7.05
C ALA A 11 -4.58 16.98 8.48
N GLU A 12 -4.80 16.01 9.37
CA GLU A 12 -4.25 16.06 10.73
C GLU A 12 -2.71 15.91 10.70
N ALA A 13 -2.19 14.99 9.88
CA ALA A 13 -0.73 14.85 9.70
C ALA A 13 -0.09 16.14 9.18
N MET A 14 -0.75 16.85 8.25
CA MET A 14 -0.28 18.15 7.74
C MET A 14 -0.22 19.21 8.84
N ARG A 15 -1.18 19.24 9.77
CA ARG A 15 -1.15 20.19 10.91
C ARG A 15 0.04 19.95 11.81
N LEU A 16 0.44 18.69 12.00
CA LEU A 16 1.59 18.30 12.83
C LEU A 16 2.92 18.59 12.14
N THR A 17 3.07 18.14 10.91
CA THR A 17 4.37 18.11 10.22
C THR A 17 4.61 19.30 9.30
N GLN A 18 3.57 20.08 8.98
CA GLN A 18 3.59 21.18 7.99
C GLN A 18 3.96 20.71 6.57
N HIS A 19 3.90 19.39 6.29
CA HIS A 19 4.06 18.83 4.96
C HIS A 19 2.70 18.65 4.28
N ARG A 20 2.70 18.63 2.96
CA ARG A 20 1.48 18.47 2.15
C ARG A 20 1.48 17.20 1.32
N ASP A 21 2.64 16.59 1.14
CA ASP A 21 2.84 15.42 0.31
C ASP A 21 3.15 14.21 1.18
N TYR A 22 2.33 13.16 1.08
CA TYR A 22 2.48 11.91 1.84
C TYR A 22 2.50 10.73 0.90
N VAL A 23 3.43 9.82 1.11
CA VAL A 23 3.42 8.52 0.44
C VAL A 23 2.57 7.57 1.26
N ILE A 24 1.69 6.83 0.58
CA ILE A 24 0.86 5.77 1.16
C ILE A 24 1.27 4.45 0.52
N ILE A 25 1.69 3.53 1.35
CA ILE A 25 2.06 2.17 0.99
C ILE A 25 1.03 1.16 1.54
N GLY A 26 1.32 -0.12 1.52
CA GLY A 26 0.46 -1.12 2.13
C GLY A 26 -0.88 -1.34 1.44
N SER A 27 -1.87 -1.77 2.20
CA SER A 27 -3.17 -2.21 1.65
C SER A 27 -3.99 -1.08 1.06
N LEU A 28 -3.94 0.11 1.64
CA LEU A 28 -4.72 1.27 1.17
C LEU A 28 -4.11 1.97 -0.05
N SER A 29 -2.96 1.51 -0.56
CA SER A 29 -2.39 1.99 -1.83
C SER A 29 -3.37 1.84 -3.01
N ILE A 30 -4.27 0.87 -2.96
CA ILE A 30 -5.32 0.66 -3.97
C ILE A 30 -6.23 1.89 -4.16
N LEU A 31 -6.37 2.72 -3.13
CA LEU A 31 -7.17 3.95 -3.20
C LEU A 31 -6.58 4.99 -4.16
N GLY A 32 -5.33 4.85 -4.59
CA GLY A 32 -4.75 5.65 -5.65
C GLY A 32 -5.38 5.38 -7.02
N VAL A 33 -5.74 4.13 -7.30
CA VAL A 33 -6.31 3.70 -8.59
C VAL A 33 -7.81 3.91 -8.65
N THR A 34 -8.53 3.59 -7.57
CA THR A 34 -9.99 3.63 -7.54
C THR A 34 -10.51 4.13 -6.20
N ALA A 35 -11.62 4.84 -6.21
CA ALA A 35 -12.31 5.26 -4.98
C ALA A 35 -13.21 4.16 -4.39
N ALA A 36 -13.50 3.10 -5.17
CA ALA A 36 -14.39 2.00 -4.80
C ALA A 36 -13.74 0.63 -5.09
N PRO A 37 -12.66 0.27 -4.39
CA PRO A 37 -12.04 -1.05 -4.53
C PRO A 37 -12.91 -2.12 -3.84
N PRO A 38 -12.66 -3.41 -4.12
CA PRO A 38 -13.24 -4.50 -3.35
C PRO A 38 -12.97 -4.35 -1.84
N ASP A 39 -13.95 -4.68 -0.99
CA ASP A 39 -13.86 -4.54 0.47
C ASP A 39 -12.65 -5.30 1.07
N SER A 40 -12.31 -6.46 0.49
CA SER A 40 -11.13 -7.25 0.88
C SER A 40 -9.79 -6.54 0.66
N MET A 41 -9.76 -5.45 -0.11
CA MET A 41 -8.57 -4.63 -0.32
C MET A 41 -8.50 -3.41 0.62
N THR A 42 -9.58 -3.04 1.29
CA THR A 42 -9.67 -1.86 2.17
C THR A 42 -10.10 -2.18 3.60
N GLY A 43 -10.06 -3.45 3.99
CA GLY A 43 -10.41 -3.89 5.35
C GLY A 43 -9.45 -3.42 6.45
N SER A 44 -8.34 -2.79 6.10
CA SER A 44 -7.40 -2.22 7.07
C SER A 44 -7.99 -0.99 7.77
N ILE A 45 -7.67 -0.83 9.06
CA ILE A 45 -7.95 0.37 9.86
C ILE A 45 -6.71 1.24 10.05
N ASP A 46 -5.57 0.79 9.56
CA ASP A 46 -4.28 1.47 9.56
C ASP A 46 -3.94 2.01 8.17
N VAL A 47 -3.30 3.17 8.14
CA VAL A 47 -2.74 3.78 6.93
C VAL A 47 -1.24 3.78 7.05
N ASP A 48 -0.56 2.90 6.29
CA ASP A 48 0.90 2.89 6.18
C ASP A 48 1.36 4.12 5.40
N LEU A 49 2.00 5.09 6.07
CA LEU A 49 2.37 6.36 5.45
C LEU A 49 3.64 6.99 6.00
N TYR A 50 4.20 7.93 5.22
CA TYR A 50 5.25 8.85 5.65
C TYR A 50 5.22 10.16 4.86
N PRO A 51 5.73 11.30 5.41
CA PRO A 51 5.90 12.53 4.66
C PRO A 51 6.90 12.33 3.52
N LYS A 52 6.49 12.61 2.28
CA LYS A 52 7.28 12.31 1.06
C LYS A 52 8.65 12.97 1.05
N ASN A 53 8.73 14.23 1.49
CA ASN A 53 9.94 15.04 1.42
C ASN A 53 10.76 15.05 2.73
N ASP A 54 10.20 14.49 3.82
CA ASP A 54 10.86 14.39 5.13
C ASP A 54 10.35 13.15 5.90
N PRO A 55 10.77 11.95 5.50
CA PRO A 55 10.36 10.71 6.19
C PRO A 55 10.79 10.64 7.65
N GLY A 56 11.76 11.45 8.05
CA GLY A 56 12.24 11.52 9.44
C GLY A 56 11.17 12.00 10.43
N ARG A 57 10.12 12.69 9.97
CA ARG A 57 9.05 13.18 10.83
C ARG A 57 7.89 12.19 11.08
N THR A 58 8.04 10.94 10.68
CA THR A 58 7.07 9.87 10.97
C THR A 58 6.79 9.70 12.46
N PHE A 59 7.78 9.95 13.34
CA PHE A 59 7.60 9.83 14.79
C PHE A 59 6.54 10.79 15.36
N GLU A 60 6.38 12.00 14.79
CA GLU A 60 5.36 12.97 15.21
C GLU A 60 3.96 12.46 14.85
N ILE A 61 3.84 11.86 13.66
CA ILE A 61 2.58 11.25 13.19
C ILE A 61 2.23 10.04 14.06
N ALA A 62 3.19 9.14 14.31
CA ALA A 62 2.98 7.97 15.15
C ALA A 62 2.52 8.36 16.56
N ALA A 63 3.14 9.38 17.16
CA ALA A 63 2.81 9.81 18.52
C ALA A 63 1.39 10.41 18.63
N ALA A 64 0.93 11.14 17.61
CA ALA A 64 -0.34 11.87 17.68
C ALA A 64 -1.52 11.14 17.02
N LEU A 65 -1.26 10.37 15.95
CA LEU A 65 -2.28 9.76 15.11
C LEU A 65 -2.14 8.21 15.02
N GLY A 66 -1.15 7.64 15.70
CA GLY A 66 -0.86 6.21 15.66
C GLY A 66 -1.79 5.36 16.54
N LEU A 67 -1.48 4.07 16.59
CA LEU A 67 -2.20 3.08 17.41
C LEU A 67 -2.21 3.50 18.89
N GLY A 68 -3.37 3.45 19.54
CA GLY A 68 -3.58 3.85 20.93
C GLY A 68 -3.75 5.36 21.14
N SER A 69 -3.67 6.18 20.09
CA SER A 69 -3.84 7.63 20.17
C SER A 69 -5.29 8.03 20.44
N ALA A 70 -5.49 9.29 20.89
CA ALA A 70 -6.82 9.87 20.99
C ALA A 70 -7.52 9.99 19.63
N PHE A 71 -6.74 10.09 18.54
CA PHE A 71 -7.27 10.09 17.19
C PHE A 71 -7.91 8.74 16.86
N GLU A 72 -7.19 7.63 17.06
CA GLU A 72 -7.74 6.28 16.83
C GLU A 72 -8.98 6.03 17.69
N GLN A 73 -8.91 6.36 18.98
CA GLN A 73 -10.06 6.18 19.90
C GLN A 73 -11.31 6.93 19.44
N ARG A 74 -11.14 8.08 18.79
CA ARG A 74 -12.24 8.90 18.31
C ARG A 74 -12.79 8.46 16.96
N PHE A 75 -11.92 8.05 16.03
CA PHE A 75 -12.28 7.84 14.63
C PHE A 75 -12.26 6.36 14.20
N GLY A 76 -11.67 5.46 15.00
CA GLY A 76 -11.62 4.02 14.72
C GLY A 76 -10.61 3.59 13.66
N TYR A 77 -9.70 4.49 13.26
CA TYR A 77 -8.56 4.23 12.37
C TYR A 77 -7.36 5.09 12.76
N TYR A 78 -6.17 4.74 12.30
CA TYR A 78 -4.95 5.41 12.71
C TYR A 78 -3.88 5.44 11.61
N ALA A 79 -2.83 6.23 11.82
CA ALA A 79 -1.63 6.25 10.99
C ALA A 79 -0.64 5.19 11.47
N ASP A 80 -0.29 4.24 10.61
CA ASP A 80 0.93 3.46 10.78
C ASP A 80 2.08 4.21 10.07
N ALA A 81 2.81 4.99 10.87
CA ALA A 81 3.88 5.82 10.36
C ALA A 81 5.14 4.97 10.15
N VAL A 82 5.40 4.61 8.90
CA VAL A 82 6.40 3.62 8.51
C VAL A 82 7.62 4.25 7.85
N SER A 83 8.74 3.52 7.88
CA SER A 83 9.93 3.88 7.11
C SER A 83 9.71 3.60 5.61
N PRO A 84 10.21 4.46 4.69
CA PRO A 84 10.22 4.15 3.26
C PRO A 84 11.02 2.88 2.91
N MET A 85 11.91 2.44 3.80
CA MET A 85 12.72 1.22 3.64
C MET A 85 12.01 -0.04 4.14
N LEU A 86 10.80 0.07 4.69
CA LEU A 86 10.07 -1.07 5.24
C LEU A 86 9.66 -2.09 4.17
N PRO A 87 9.05 -1.69 3.03
CA PRO A 87 8.60 -2.65 2.02
C PRO A 87 9.75 -3.04 1.08
N THR A 88 9.77 -4.30 0.66
CA THR A 88 10.60 -4.75 -0.46
C THR A 88 9.93 -4.33 -1.77
N LEU A 89 10.54 -3.41 -2.51
CA LEU A 89 9.98 -2.81 -3.72
C LEU A 89 10.94 -2.92 -4.91
N PRO A 90 10.40 -2.98 -6.15
CA PRO A 90 11.22 -3.00 -7.36
C PRO A 90 11.85 -1.63 -7.62
N GLU A 91 13.00 -1.61 -8.27
CA GLU A 91 13.68 -0.37 -8.67
C GLU A 91 12.72 0.58 -9.43
N GLY A 92 12.84 1.86 -9.20
CA GLY A 92 12.05 2.91 -9.86
C GLY A 92 10.59 3.00 -9.42
N TRP A 93 10.21 2.38 -8.31
CA TRP A 93 8.83 2.42 -7.78
C TRP A 93 8.34 3.85 -7.49
N GLU A 94 9.22 4.76 -7.08
CA GLU A 94 8.85 6.17 -6.80
C GLU A 94 8.30 6.89 -8.04
N ALA A 95 8.83 6.56 -9.23
CA ALA A 95 8.35 7.13 -10.49
C ALA A 95 6.96 6.62 -10.89
N ARG A 96 6.49 5.54 -10.26
CA ARG A 96 5.17 4.93 -10.52
C ARG A 96 4.12 5.30 -9.46
N LEU A 97 4.46 6.14 -8.49
CA LEU A 97 3.50 6.62 -7.50
C LEU A 97 2.32 7.32 -8.18
N ILE A 98 1.12 7.01 -7.72
CA ILE A 98 -0.14 7.57 -8.22
C ILE A 98 -0.56 8.70 -7.28
N ASN A 99 -0.59 9.94 -7.77
CA ASN A 99 -0.98 11.06 -6.93
C ASN A 99 -2.49 11.33 -6.97
N VAL A 100 -3.03 11.68 -5.81
CA VAL A 100 -4.41 12.13 -5.62
C VAL A 100 -4.36 13.39 -4.76
N ALA A 101 -4.74 14.52 -5.36
CA ALA A 101 -4.89 15.78 -4.63
C ALA A 101 -6.27 15.82 -3.95
N PHE A 102 -6.31 16.22 -2.69
CA PHE A 102 -7.52 16.42 -1.91
C PHE A 102 -7.87 17.90 -1.78
N ASP A 103 -9.16 18.22 -1.59
CA ASP A 103 -9.65 19.60 -1.47
C ASP A 103 -9.08 20.35 -0.27
N ASN A 104 -8.58 19.63 0.75
CA ASN A 104 -7.91 20.19 1.92
C ASN A 104 -6.45 20.63 1.67
N GLY A 105 -5.98 20.52 0.43
CA GLY A 105 -4.64 20.94 0.00
C GLY A 105 -3.53 19.94 0.28
N VAL A 106 -3.87 18.71 0.66
CA VAL A 106 -2.92 17.59 0.81
C VAL A 106 -2.90 16.75 -0.47
N THR A 107 -1.73 16.24 -0.82
CA THR A 107 -1.56 15.25 -1.89
C THR A 107 -1.10 13.92 -1.31
N ALA A 108 -1.85 12.86 -1.58
CA ALA A 108 -1.43 11.50 -1.33
C ALA A 108 -0.74 10.91 -2.57
N TRP A 109 0.39 10.26 -2.37
CA TRP A 109 1.17 9.54 -3.36
C TRP A 109 1.08 8.05 -3.06
N PHE A 110 0.15 7.38 -3.73
CA PHE A 110 -0.14 5.97 -3.49
C PHE A 110 0.83 5.08 -4.26
N LEU A 111 1.31 4.03 -3.60
CA LEU A 111 2.11 2.99 -4.25
C LEU A 111 1.29 2.30 -5.36
N ASP A 112 1.92 2.04 -6.52
CA ASP A 112 1.28 1.28 -7.61
C ASP A 112 0.87 -0.11 -7.11
N PRO A 113 -0.35 -0.61 -7.41
CA PRO A 113 -0.84 -1.90 -6.90
C PRO A 113 0.02 -3.11 -7.27
N ASN A 114 0.72 -3.08 -8.41
CA ASN A 114 1.63 -4.18 -8.79
C ASN A 114 2.91 -4.13 -7.95
N ASP A 115 3.41 -2.95 -7.61
CA ASP A 115 4.56 -2.79 -6.70
C ASP A 115 4.16 -3.20 -5.27
N ALA A 116 2.97 -2.81 -4.81
CA ALA A 116 2.41 -3.24 -3.53
C ALA A 116 2.24 -4.78 -3.49
N ALA A 117 1.81 -5.40 -4.58
CA ALA A 117 1.68 -6.85 -4.69
C ALA A 117 3.03 -7.56 -4.52
N ILE A 118 4.13 -7.02 -5.06
CA ILE A 118 5.47 -7.59 -4.87
C ILE A 118 5.83 -7.61 -3.39
N SER A 119 5.70 -6.48 -2.68
CA SER A 119 5.97 -6.41 -1.24
C SER A 119 5.11 -7.40 -0.45
N LYS A 120 3.83 -7.57 -0.83
CA LYS A 120 2.92 -8.52 -0.20
C LYS A 120 3.28 -9.98 -0.49
N TYR A 121 3.71 -10.31 -1.70
CA TYR A 121 4.21 -11.65 -2.02
C TYR A 121 5.46 -12.01 -1.22
N VAL A 122 6.37 -11.04 -1.04
CA VAL A 122 7.59 -11.19 -0.25
C VAL A 122 7.25 -11.43 1.22
N ARG A 123 6.37 -10.61 1.83
CA ARG A 123 5.94 -10.75 3.23
C ARG A 123 5.14 -12.04 3.46
N SER A 124 4.33 -12.45 2.48
CA SER A 124 3.63 -13.75 2.44
C SER A 124 2.66 -14.02 3.60
N GLU A 125 2.00 -13.01 4.15
CA GLU A 125 0.96 -13.19 5.15
C GLU A 125 -0.37 -13.65 4.52
N PRO A 126 -1.23 -14.41 5.24
CA PRO A 126 -2.51 -14.88 4.69
C PRO A 126 -3.41 -13.76 4.18
N ARG A 127 -3.46 -12.61 4.87
CA ARG A 127 -4.22 -11.41 4.45
C ARG A 127 -3.70 -10.82 3.15
N ASP A 128 -2.39 -10.93 2.89
CA ASP A 128 -1.77 -10.43 1.66
C ASP A 128 -2.25 -11.20 0.43
N ARG A 129 -2.37 -12.51 0.56
CA ARG A 129 -2.88 -13.36 -0.52
C ARG A 129 -4.33 -13.01 -0.88
N THR A 130 -5.16 -12.74 0.12
CA THR A 130 -6.55 -12.30 -0.09
C THR A 130 -6.60 -10.97 -0.85
N TRP A 131 -5.77 -10.00 -0.44
CA TRP A 131 -5.66 -8.69 -1.09
C TRP A 131 -5.21 -8.80 -2.56
N ILE A 132 -4.14 -9.57 -2.81
CA ILE A 132 -3.59 -9.80 -4.15
C ILE A 132 -4.64 -10.44 -5.06
N ARG A 133 -5.29 -11.52 -4.61
CA ARG A 133 -6.32 -12.22 -5.40
C ARG A 133 -7.52 -11.34 -5.73
N ALA A 134 -7.96 -10.51 -4.79
CA ALA A 134 -8.99 -9.51 -5.05
C ALA A 134 -8.57 -8.51 -6.13
N GLY A 135 -7.33 -8.03 -6.08
CA GLY A 135 -6.76 -7.13 -7.07
C GLY A 135 -6.61 -7.77 -8.45
N LEU A 136 -6.25 -9.05 -8.53
CA LEU A 136 -6.19 -9.83 -9.77
C LEU A 136 -7.57 -9.98 -10.41
N LEU A 137 -8.59 -10.34 -9.61
CA LEU A 137 -9.97 -10.47 -10.08
C LEU A 137 -10.53 -9.14 -10.58
N ALA A 138 -10.25 -8.06 -9.88
CA ALA A 138 -10.67 -6.72 -10.24
C ALA A 138 -9.79 -6.07 -11.34
N ARG A 139 -8.74 -6.77 -11.81
CA ARG A 139 -7.79 -6.30 -12.83
C ARG A 139 -7.00 -5.04 -12.43
N PHE A 140 -6.84 -4.79 -11.15
CA PHE A 140 -5.94 -3.76 -10.63
C PHE A 140 -4.49 -4.25 -10.53
N ILE A 141 -4.30 -5.56 -10.47
CA ILE A 141 -3.00 -6.24 -10.43
C ILE A 141 -2.89 -7.12 -11.68
N SER A 142 -1.71 -7.13 -12.28
CA SER A 142 -1.36 -7.91 -13.46
C SER A 142 -0.17 -8.81 -13.15
N LEU A 143 -0.35 -10.14 -13.14
CA LEU A 143 0.75 -11.07 -12.90
C LEU A 143 1.94 -10.88 -13.86
N PRO A 144 1.73 -10.67 -15.18
CA PRO A 144 2.84 -10.36 -16.07
C PRO A 144 3.62 -9.09 -15.68
N THR A 145 2.93 -8.06 -15.17
CA THR A 145 3.57 -6.84 -14.68
C THR A 145 4.35 -7.10 -13.39
N VAL A 146 3.77 -7.85 -12.46
CA VAL A 146 4.43 -8.27 -11.21
C VAL A 146 5.69 -9.07 -11.50
N GLU A 147 5.61 -10.08 -12.38
CA GLU A 147 6.77 -10.91 -12.78
C GLU A 147 7.87 -10.09 -13.46
N TYR A 148 7.50 -9.13 -14.30
CA TYR A 148 8.47 -8.24 -14.95
C TYR A 148 9.21 -7.39 -13.92
N ARG A 149 8.49 -6.71 -13.03
CA ARG A 149 9.06 -5.82 -12.01
C ARG A 149 9.82 -6.57 -10.92
N LEU A 150 9.45 -7.83 -10.65
CA LEU A 150 10.16 -8.68 -9.70
C LEU A 150 11.64 -8.91 -10.08
N ARG A 151 11.98 -8.84 -11.38
CA ARG A 151 13.36 -8.96 -11.86
C ARG A 151 14.26 -7.82 -11.42
N GLU A 152 13.64 -6.66 -11.12
CA GLU A 152 14.31 -5.44 -10.66
C GLU A 152 14.16 -5.25 -9.14
N THR A 153 13.83 -6.33 -8.43
CA THR A 153 13.64 -6.32 -6.97
C THR A 153 14.79 -7.06 -6.30
N ILE A 154 15.48 -6.38 -5.40
CA ILE A 154 16.58 -6.96 -4.64
C ILE A 154 16.01 -7.78 -3.49
N MET A 155 16.35 -9.07 -3.44
CA MET A 155 15.89 -10.03 -2.44
C MET A 155 16.94 -11.11 -2.21
N GLU A 156 16.91 -11.73 -1.02
CA GLU A 156 17.70 -12.94 -0.77
C GLU A 156 17.22 -14.12 -1.63
N SER A 157 18.11 -15.06 -1.89
CA SER A 157 17.82 -16.18 -2.82
C SER A 157 16.63 -17.04 -2.37
N GLU A 158 16.49 -17.30 -1.08
CA GLU A 158 15.39 -18.07 -0.50
C GLU A 158 14.06 -17.30 -0.62
N GLU A 159 14.07 -16.02 -0.26
CA GLU A 159 12.93 -15.11 -0.39
C GLU A 159 12.44 -15.00 -1.84
N SER A 160 13.38 -14.86 -2.78
CA SER A 160 13.09 -14.84 -4.24
C SER A 160 12.44 -16.14 -4.71
N ALA A 161 12.91 -17.30 -4.23
CA ALA A 161 12.35 -18.59 -4.60
C ALA A 161 10.91 -18.76 -4.07
N LEU A 162 10.67 -18.39 -2.82
CA LEU A 162 9.33 -18.44 -2.20
C LEU A 162 8.35 -17.49 -2.89
N THR A 163 8.79 -16.27 -3.19
CA THR A 163 7.99 -15.27 -3.90
C THR A 163 7.59 -15.74 -5.29
N LYS A 164 8.53 -16.28 -6.08
CA LYS A 164 8.25 -16.85 -7.42
C LYS A 164 7.27 -18.02 -7.35
N LYS A 165 7.42 -18.89 -6.34
CA LYS A 165 6.49 -20.00 -6.11
C LYS A 165 5.08 -19.49 -5.85
N ALA A 166 4.92 -18.50 -4.97
CA ALA A 166 3.62 -17.91 -4.64
C ALA A 166 2.93 -17.26 -5.86
N ILE A 167 3.70 -16.58 -6.72
CA ILE A 167 3.21 -16.01 -7.98
C ILE A 167 2.75 -17.11 -8.94
N ALA A 168 3.55 -18.18 -9.10
CA ALA A 168 3.20 -19.32 -9.96
C ALA A 168 1.90 -20.00 -9.50
N GLU A 169 1.72 -20.17 -8.18
CA GLU A 169 0.47 -20.71 -7.60
C GLU A 169 -0.73 -19.81 -7.93
N ASP A 170 -0.58 -18.48 -7.86
CA ASP A 170 -1.69 -17.57 -8.21
C ASP A 170 -1.93 -17.51 -9.71
N THR A 171 -0.93 -17.74 -10.55
CA THR A 171 -1.09 -17.92 -12.00
C THR A 171 -1.97 -19.13 -12.32
N ILE A 172 -1.69 -20.28 -11.69
CA ILE A 172 -2.49 -21.50 -11.83
C ILE A 172 -3.92 -21.28 -11.29
N TRP A 173 -4.04 -20.68 -10.13
CA TRP A 173 -5.33 -20.35 -9.54
C TRP A 173 -6.17 -19.45 -10.44
N LEU A 174 -5.60 -18.37 -10.97
CA LEU A 174 -6.31 -17.43 -11.84
C LEU A 174 -6.80 -18.10 -13.14
N ALA A 175 -5.97 -18.97 -13.73
CA ALA A 175 -6.34 -19.74 -14.90
C ALA A 175 -7.48 -20.73 -14.61
N SER A 176 -7.55 -21.30 -13.40
CA SER A 176 -8.59 -22.26 -13.03
C SER A 176 -9.98 -21.64 -12.87
N ILE A 177 -10.06 -20.34 -12.57
CA ILE A 177 -11.34 -19.62 -12.38
C ILE A 177 -11.80 -18.85 -13.62
N ASN A 178 -10.91 -18.65 -14.60
CA ASN A 178 -11.20 -18.05 -15.90
C ASN A 178 -10.79 -19.04 -17.01
N PRO A 179 -11.46 -20.21 -17.14
CA PRO A 179 -11.19 -21.11 -18.24
C PRO A 179 -11.52 -20.42 -19.57
N THR A 180 -10.55 -20.34 -20.47
CA THR A 180 -10.68 -19.82 -21.84
C THR A 180 -11.64 -20.66 -22.68
#